data_6392d3fd021727eed2d629e1bbb57cf9
#
_entry.id   6392d3fd021727eed2d629e1bbb57cf9
#
_cell.length_a   1.000
_cell.length_b   1.000
_cell.length_c   1.000
_cell.angle_alpha   90.00
_cell.angle_beta   90.00
_cell.angle_gamma   90.00
#
_symmetry.space_group_name_H-M   'P 1'
#
loop_
_entity.id
_entity.type
_entity.pdbx_description
1 polymer ?
#
loop_
_entity_poly.entity_id
_entity_poly.type
_entity_poly.pdbx_seq_one_letter_code
_entity_poly.pdbx_strand_id
1 'polypeptide(L)'
;MSSGRIVQIIGAVIDVEFDRNNVPKVYDALSVTESGLTLEVQQQLGDGIVRTIAMGISDGLSRGLEVTNTGAPISIPVGEETLGRIVDVLGTPIDEKGPVEAKEVMPIHRKAPAYEDQIGGNEVLETGIKVIDLICPFARGGKVGLFGGAGVGKTVTMLELIRNIAIEHSGLSVFAGVGERTSEGNDFYYEMEEAGVLDKISLVFGQMNEPPGNRLRVALTGLTMAEKFRDDGRDVLLFVDNIYRYTLAGTEVSALLGRMPSAVGYQPTLAEEMGVLQERITTTKAGSITSVQAVYVPADDLTDPSPATTFAHLDSTVTLSRAITDLGIYPAVDPLDSTSRQLDPLVVGEEHYNVAQEVQQVLQRYQELRDIIAILGMDELSEEDKQLVYRARKVQKFFSQPFFVAEQFTGNSGKFVSREDTVRSFKAILEGEYDDLPEDAFYMVGGIEDAIEKAKTL
;
A
#
# COMPACT_ATOMS: atom_id res chain seq x y z
N MET A 1 -21.98 -23.39 -22.51
CA MET A 1 -21.06 -23.59 -21.38
C MET A 1 -20.66 -25.06 -21.41
N SER A 2 -19.37 -25.38 -21.31
CA SER A 2 -18.91 -26.78 -21.22
C SER A 2 -18.97 -27.24 -19.78
N SER A 3 -19.29 -28.52 -19.55
CA SER A 3 -19.27 -29.10 -18.23
C SER A 3 -18.25 -30.22 -18.15
N GLY A 4 -17.72 -30.42 -16.95
CA GLY A 4 -16.74 -31.44 -16.63
C GLY A 4 -17.04 -32.08 -15.29
N ARG A 5 -16.17 -32.95 -14.83
CA ARG A 5 -16.30 -33.65 -13.55
C ARG A 5 -14.98 -33.62 -12.77
N ILE A 6 -15.09 -33.51 -11.47
CA ILE A 6 -13.94 -33.64 -10.57
C ILE A 6 -13.39 -35.05 -10.62
N VAL A 7 -12.09 -35.16 -10.90
CA VAL A 7 -11.39 -36.48 -10.96
C VAL A 7 -10.38 -36.66 -9.83
N GLN A 8 -9.84 -35.55 -9.27
CA GLN A 8 -8.90 -35.62 -8.16
C GLN A 8 -9.03 -34.38 -7.26
N ILE A 9 -8.86 -34.57 -5.96
CA ILE A 9 -8.87 -33.51 -4.93
C ILE A 9 -7.64 -33.68 -4.05
N ILE A 10 -6.80 -32.67 -4.00
CA ILE A 10 -5.62 -32.62 -3.13
C ILE A 10 -5.67 -31.29 -2.39
N GLY A 11 -6.37 -31.23 -1.25
CA GLY A 11 -6.60 -30.00 -0.51
C GLY A 11 -7.28 -28.93 -1.37
N ALA A 12 -6.62 -27.80 -1.57
CA ALA A 12 -7.13 -26.70 -2.39
C ALA A 12 -6.92 -26.90 -3.90
N VAL A 13 -6.23 -27.96 -4.33
CA VAL A 13 -6.01 -28.29 -5.74
C VAL A 13 -7.03 -29.29 -6.20
N ILE A 14 -7.78 -28.97 -7.24
CA ILE A 14 -8.87 -29.74 -7.80
C ILE A 14 -8.60 -30.00 -9.28
N ASP A 15 -8.51 -31.27 -9.67
CA ASP A 15 -8.39 -31.67 -11.08
C ASP A 15 -9.77 -31.97 -11.64
N VAL A 16 -10.09 -31.38 -12.79
CA VAL A 16 -11.39 -31.52 -13.47
C VAL A 16 -11.15 -31.98 -14.89
N GLU A 17 -11.94 -33.01 -15.29
CA GLU A 17 -11.92 -33.57 -16.65
C GLU A 17 -13.06 -32.97 -17.48
N PHE A 18 -12.69 -32.46 -18.66
CA PHE A 18 -13.60 -31.94 -19.68
C PHE A 18 -13.44 -32.75 -20.97
N ASP A 19 -14.43 -32.62 -21.88
CA ASP A 19 -14.28 -33.09 -23.23
C ASP A 19 -13.04 -32.48 -23.90
N ARG A 20 -12.26 -33.30 -24.61
CA ARG A 20 -10.99 -32.90 -25.24
C ARG A 20 -11.12 -31.71 -26.21
N ASN A 21 -12.30 -31.50 -26.77
CA ASN A 21 -12.58 -30.42 -27.69
C ASN A 21 -13.02 -29.10 -27.00
N ASN A 22 -13.31 -29.18 -25.70
CA ASN A 22 -13.86 -28.07 -24.91
C ASN A 22 -13.11 -27.85 -23.60
N VAL A 23 -11.79 -27.91 -23.63
CA VAL A 23 -10.94 -27.74 -22.45
C VAL A 23 -10.92 -26.26 -22.04
N PRO A 24 -11.17 -25.92 -20.77
CA PRO A 24 -11.03 -24.55 -20.27
C PRO A 24 -9.63 -23.98 -20.46
N LYS A 25 -9.57 -22.69 -20.67
CA LYS A 25 -8.31 -21.95 -20.76
C LYS A 25 -7.72 -21.70 -19.37
N VAL A 26 -6.41 -21.48 -19.32
CA VAL A 26 -5.76 -21.01 -18.08
C VAL A 26 -6.40 -19.70 -17.63
N TYR A 27 -6.67 -19.61 -16.33
CA TYR A 27 -7.40 -18.55 -15.63
C TYR A 27 -8.93 -18.54 -15.84
N ASP A 28 -9.51 -19.42 -16.62
CA ASP A 28 -10.97 -19.55 -16.64
C ASP A 28 -11.50 -19.86 -15.23
N ALA A 29 -12.59 -19.22 -14.86
CA ALA A 29 -13.34 -19.52 -13.64
C ALA A 29 -14.30 -20.67 -13.91
N LEU A 30 -14.23 -21.69 -13.07
CA LEU A 30 -15.15 -22.82 -13.09
C LEU A 30 -16.05 -22.76 -11.85
N SER A 31 -17.26 -23.29 -11.95
CA SER A 31 -18.19 -23.37 -10.83
C SER A 31 -18.58 -24.82 -10.57
N VAL A 32 -18.41 -25.28 -9.34
CA VAL A 32 -18.94 -26.58 -8.91
C VAL A 32 -20.44 -26.43 -8.76
N THR A 33 -21.21 -27.19 -9.53
CA THR A 33 -22.67 -27.02 -9.68
C THR A 33 -23.41 -27.17 -8.35
N GLU A 34 -23.01 -28.12 -7.52
CA GLU A 34 -23.68 -28.42 -6.26
C GLU A 34 -23.38 -27.38 -5.15
N SER A 35 -22.13 -26.97 -5.00
CA SER A 35 -21.70 -26.10 -3.90
C SER A 35 -21.58 -24.62 -4.28
N GLY A 36 -21.53 -24.32 -5.57
CA GLY A 36 -21.24 -22.97 -6.06
C GLY A 36 -19.77 -22.52 -5.88
N LEU A 37 -18.88 -23.43 -5.44
CA LEU A 37 -17.47 -23.12 -5.25
C LEU A 37 -16.82 -22.74 -6.58
N THR A 38 -16.10 -21.63 -6.59
CA THR A 38 -15.33 -21.20 -7.75
C THR A 38 -13.94 -21.81 -7.75
N LEU A 39 -13.54 -22.33 -8.90
CA LEU A 39 -12.22 -22.90 -9.17
C LEU A 39 -11.55 -22.06 -10.26
N GLU A 40 -10.27 -21.75 -10.10
CA GLU A 40 -9.50 -21.07 -11.13
C GLU A 40 -8.54 -22.06 -11.80
N VAL A 41 -8.61 -22.15 -13.13
CA VAL A 41 -7.72 -23.02 -13.91
C VAL A 41 -6.29 -22.48 -13.86
N GLN A 42 -5.37 -23.34 -13.40
CA GLN A 42 -3.93 -23.01 -13.32
C GLN A 42 -3.11 -23.67 -14.42
N GLN A 43 -3.45 -24.88 -14.79
CA GLN A 43 -2.71 -25.69 -15.78
C GLN A 43 -3.65 -26.58 -16.58
N GLN A 44 -3.28 -26.82 -17.84
CA GLN A 44 -3.86 -27.89 -18.64
C GLN A 44 -2.89 -29.08 -18.59
N LEU A 45 -3.35 -30.22 -18.09
CA LEU A 45 -2.52 -31.41 -17.91
C LEU A 45 -2.51 -32.34 -19.12
N GLY A 46 -3.32 -32.07 -20.13
CA GLY A 46 -3.57 -32.95 -21.26
C GLY A 46 -4.78 -33.88 -21.02
N ASP A 47 -5.21 -34.55 -22.07
CA ASP A 47 -6.36 -35.48 -22.07
C ASP A 47 -7.66 -34.87 -21.55
N GLY A 48 -7.84 -33.58 -21.66
CA GLY A 48 -9.04 -32.86 -21.19
C GLY A 48 -9.02 -32.55 -19.71
N ILE A 49 -7.94 -32.85 -18.99
CA ILE A 49 -7.81 -32.58 -17.56
C ILE A 49 -7.19 -31.21 -17.34
N VAL A 50 -7.81 -30.39 -16.49
CA VAL A 50 -7.28 -29.11 -16.01
C VAL A 50 -7.05 -29.17 -14.52
N ARG A 51 -5.94 -28.58 -14.08
CA ARG A 51 -5.63 -28.40 -12.66
C ARG A 51 -6.04 -27.04 -12.20
N THR A 52 -6.82 -26.98 -11.13
CA THR A 52 -7.40 -25.74 -10.60
C THR A 52 -7.03 -25.52 -9.15
N ILE A 53 -7.14 -24.29 -8.69
CA ILE A 53 -7.14 -23.96 -7.26
C ILE A 53 -8.52 -23.47 -6.84
N ALA A 54 -8.93 -23.87 -5.64
CA ALA A 54 -10.21 -23.46 -5.07
C ALA A 54 -10.14 -22.02 -4.54
N MET A 55 -11.17 -21.23 -4.85
CA MET A 55 -11.40 -19.89 -4.32
C MET A 55 -12.33 -19.90 -3.11
N GLY A 56 -12.22 -20.91 -2.28
CA GLY A 56 -13.00 -21.12 -1.09
C GLY A 56 -12.66 -22.46 -0.45
N ILE A 57 -13.38 -22.84 0.58
CA ILE A 57 -13.18 -24.09 1.30
C ILE A 57 -13.60 -25.26 0.40
N SER A 58 -12.69 -26.19 0.19
CA SER A 58 -12.91 -27.39 -0.64
C SER A 58 -13.42 -28.61 0.15
N ASP A 59 -13.61 -28.46 1.45
CA ASP A 59 -14.10 -29.56 2.30
C ASP A 59 -15.49 -30.02 1.86
N GLY A 60 -15.68 -31.32 1.82
CA GLY A 60 -16.95 -31.94 1.38
C GLY A 60 -17.07 -32.15 -0.12
N LEU A 61 -16.11 -31.73 -0.93
CA LEU A 61 -16.09 -32.09 -2.34
C LEU A 61 -15.78 -33.57 -2.53
N SER A 62 -16.38 -34.17 -3.58
CA SER A 62 -16.15 -35.56 -3.96
C SER A 62 -15.86 -35.68 -5.45
N ARG A 63 -15.20 -36.78 -5.84
CA ARG A 63 -15.04 -37.11 -7.25
C ARG A 63 -16.38 -37.32 -7.92
N GLY A 64 -16.45 -36.92 -9.17
CA GLY A 64 -17.65 -37.07 -10.00
C GLY A 64 -18.63 -35.90 -9.92
N LEU A 65 -18.41 -34.92 -9.02
CA LEU A 65 -19.23 -33.71 -9.00
C LEU A 65 -19.09 -32.94 -10.32
N GLU A 66 -20.19 -32.40 -10.78
CA GLU A 66 -20.27 -31.63 -11.99
C GLU A 66 -19.67 -30.23 -11.80
N VAL A 67 -18.87 -29.82 -12.76
CA VAL A 67 -18.22 -28.49 -12.80
C VAL A 67 -18.53 -27.84 -14.13
N THR A 68 -19.00 -26.61 -14.09
CA THR A 68 -19.34 -25.81 -15.27
C THR A 68 -18.25 -24.77 -15.55
N ASN A 69 -17.79 -24.69 -16.79
CA ASN A 69 -16.91 -23.62 -17.23
C ASN A 69 -17.73 -22.35 -17.51
N THR A 70 -17.37 -21.25 -16.84
CA THR A 70 -18.02 -19.95 -17.08
C THR A 70 -17.59 -19.33 -18.41
N GLY A 71 -16.47 -19.78 -18.99
CA GLY A 71 -15.93 -19.26 -20.26
C GLY A 71 -15.15 -17.95 -20.13
N ALA A 72 -14.93 -17.47 -18.90
CA ALA A 72 -14.23 -16.23 -18.62
C ALA A 72 -13.42 -16.36 -17.31
N PRO A 73 -12.38 -15.52 -17.11
CA PRO A 73 -11.71 -15.40 -15.83
C PRO A 73 -12.65 -14.92 -14.71
N ILE A 74 -12.21 -15.03 -13.47
CA ILE A 74 -12.92 -14.45 -12.33
C ILE A 74 -13.19 -12.98 -12.65
N SER A 75 -14.46 -12.59 -12.61
CA SER A 75 -14.92 -11.23 -12.89
C SER A 75 -15.65 -10.68 -11.67
N ILE A 76 -15.37 -9.43 -11.35
CA ILE A 76 -15.82 -8.78 -10.12
C ILE A 76 -16.62 -7.52 -10.42
N PRO A 77 -17.55 -7.11 -9.56
CA PRO A 77 -18.24 -5.83 -9.69
C PRO A 77 -17.22 -4.68 -9.51
N VAL A 78 -17.34 -3.66 -10.34
CA VAL A 78 -16.49 -2.47 -10.32
C VAL A 78 -17.33 -1.22 -10.44
N GLY A 79 -16.75 -0.07 -10.09
CA GLY A 79 -17.38 1.23 -10.21
C GLY A 79 -17.74 1.86 -8.85
N GLU A 80 -18.38 3.00 -8.89
CA GLU A 80 -18.70 3.78 -7.68
C GLU A 80 -19.63 3.06 -6.71
N GLU A 81 -20.40 2.08 -7.19
CA GLU A 81 -21.28 1.24 -6.36
C GLU A 81 -20.51 0.36 -5.37
N THR A 82 -19.20 0.18 -5.56
CA THR A 82 -18.32 -0.55 -4.62
C THR A 82 -17.83 0.32 -3.47
N LEU A 83 -17.97 1.64 -3.55
CA LEU A 83 -17.51 2.56 -2.51
C LEU A 83 -18.27 2.32 -1.20
N GLY A 84 -17.54 2.30 -0.10
CA GLY A 84 -18.10 2.03 1.22
C GLY A 84 -18.47 0.56 1.47
N ARG A 85 -18.12 -0.33 0.55
CA ARG A 85 -18.46 -1.75 0.60
C ARG A 85 -17.21 -2.59 0.89
N ILE A 86 -17.45 -3.70 1.57
CA ILE A 86 -16.42 -4.73 1.78
C ILE A 86 -16.82 -5.97 0.98
N VAL A 87 -15.90 -6.42 0.13
CA VAL A 87 -16.09 -7.62 -0.68
C VAL A 87 -14.94 -8.60 -0.48
N ASP A 88 -15.20 -9.86 -0.82
CA ASP A 88 -14.17 -10.91 -0.87
C ASP A 88 -13.43 -10.91 -2.23
N VAL A 89 -12.57 -11.89 -2.45
CA VAL A 89 -11.77 -12.04 -3.67
C VAL A 89 -12.62 -12.15 -4.94
N LEU A 90 -13.85 -12.67 -4.83
CA LEU A 90 -14.79 -12.83 -5.94
C LEU A 90 -15.71 -11.61 -6.13
N GLY A 91 -15.52 -10.57 -5.31
CA GLY A 91 -16.40 -9.41 -5.31
C GLY A 91 -17.74 -9.64 -4.59
N THR A 92 -17.87 -10.71 -3.84
CA THR A 92 -19.07 -10.99 -3.04
C THR A 92 -19.05 -10.14 -1.77
N PRO A 93 -20.13 -9.40 -1.46
CA PRO A 93 -20.19 -8.59 -0.24
C PRO A 93 -20.10 -9.43 1.02
N ILE A 94 -19.32 -8.96 1.98
CA ILE A 94 -19.16 -9.58 3.31
C ILE A 94 -19.52 -8.59 4.45
N ASP A 95 -20.14 -7.48 4.11
CA ASP A 95 -20.49 -6.38 5.03
C ASP A 95 -21.97 -6.40 5.45
N GLU A 96 -22.70 -7.45 5.10
CA GLU A 96 -24.15 -7.64 5.42
C GLU A 96 -25.06 -6.51 4.88
N LYS A 97 -24.58 -5.71 3.92
CA LYS A 97 -25.33 -4.59 3.33
C LYS A 97 -26.07 -4.97 2.03
N GLY A 98 -26.21 -6.27 1.77
CA GLY A 98 -26.83 -6.75 0.53
C GLY A 98 -25.87 -6.75 -0.67
N PRO A 99 -26.37 -7.15 -1.86
CA PRO A 99 -25.54 -7.24 -3.07
C PRO A 99 -25.02 -5.87 -3.51
N VAL A 100 -23.85 -5.88 -4.16
CA VAL A 100 -23.32 -4.70 -4.85
C VAL A 100 -24.07 -4.57 -6.20
N GLU A 101 -24.83 -3.53 -6.36
CA GLU A 101 -25.60 -3.25 -7.59
C GLU A 101 -24.71 -2.55 -8.64
N ALA A 102 -23.60 -3.20 -8.98
CA ALA A 102 -22.67 -2.65 -9.96
C ALA A 102 -23.24 -2.72 -11.38
N LYS A 103 -23.00 -1.66 -12.16
CA LYS A 103 -23.40 -1.59 -13.57
C LYS A 103 -22.47 -2.38 -14.49
N GLU A 104 -21.27 -2.67 -14.02
CA GLU A 104 -20.20 -3.29 -14.80
C GLU A 104 -19.44 -4.31 -13.97
N VAL A 105 -19.00 -5.37 -14.61
CA VAL A 105 -18.08 -6.37 -14.07
C VAL A 105 -16.84 -6.42 -14.93
N MET A 106 -15.66 -6.64 -14.31
CA MET A 106 -14.39 -6.71 -15.02
C MET A 106 -13.59 -7.93 -14.56
N PRO A 107 -12.86 -8.58 -15.49
CA PRO A 107 -11.99 -9.70 -15.12
C PRO A 107 -10.79 -9.21 -14.33
N ILE A 108 -10.38 -10.00 -13.33
CA ILE A 108 -9.19 -9.68 -12.51
C ILE A 108 -7.87 -9.92 -13.25
N HIS A 109 -7.87 -10.79 -14.26
CA HIS A 109 -6.72 -11.02 -15.13
C HIS A 109 -6.81 -10.10 -16.33
N ARG A 110 -6.09 -8.99 -16.26
CA ARG A 110 -6.00 -7.98 -17.33
C ARG A 110 -4.54 -7.74 -17.69
N LYS A 111 -4.32 -7.31 -18.91
CA LYS A 111 -2.99 -6.84 -19.33
C LYS A 111 -2.72 -5.47 -18.77
N ALA A 112 -1.45 -5.18 -18.52
CA ALA A 112 -1.01 -3.82 -18.23
C ALA A 112 -1.39 -2.88 -19.39
N PRO A 113 -1.62 -1.58 -19.12
CA PRO A 113 -1.88 -0.61 -20.16
C PRO A 113 -0.78 -0.62 -21.24
N ALA A 114 -1.16 -0.39 -22.48
CA ALA A 114 -0.21 -0.32 -23.58
C ALA A 114 0.78 0.82 -23.36
N TYR A 115 2.01 0.66 -23.86
CA TYR A 115 3.05 1.68 -23.73
C TYR A 115 2.60 3.06 -24.22
N GLU A 116 1.80 3.09 -25.29
CA GLU A 116 1.24 4.32 -25.88
C GLU A 116 0.24 5.05 -24.98
N ASP A 117 -0.41 4.33 -24.07
CA ASP A 117 -1.41 4.87 -23.15
C ASP A 117 -0.82 5.34 -21.84
N GLN A 118 0.41 4.92 -21.55
CA GLN A 118 1.10 5.30 -20.32
C GLN A 118 1.69 6.71 -20.46
N ILE A 119 1.57 7.47 -19.38
CA ILE A 119 2.22 8.77 -19.26
C ILE A 119 3.38 8.62 -18.28
N GLY A 120 4.58 9.00 -18.70
CA GLY A 120 5.76 9.06 -17.83
C GLY A 120 5.54 10.09 -16.73
N GLY A 121 5.57 9.64 -15.47
CA GLY A 121 5.20 10.48 -14.32
C GLY A 121 6.41 11.14 -13.68
N ASN A 122 6.67 12.40 -14.01
CA ASN A 122 7.52 13.28 -13.19
C ASN A 122 6.67 14.23 -12.33
N GLU A 123 5.38 13.94 -12.19
CA GLU A 123 4.47 14.74 -11.38
C GLU A 123 4.46 14.22 -9.94
N VAL A 124 4.66 15.13 -8.99
CA VAL A 124 4.62 14.80 -7.56
C VAL A 124 3.17 14.80 -7.08
N LEU A 125 2.78 13.74 -6.39
CA LEU A 125 1.52 13.68 -5.66
C LEU A 125 1.70 14.30 -4.28
N GLU A 126 1.09 15.46 -4.07
CA GLU A 126 1.15 16.17 -2.79
C GLU A 126 0.25 15.49 -1.75
N THR A 127 0.86 15.07 -0.64
CA THR A 127 0.15 14.35 0.42
C THR A 127 -0.33 15.23 1.56
N GLY A 128 0.23 16.44 1.68
CA GLY A 128 -0.04 17.34 2.80
C GLY A 128 0.65 16.96 4.10
N ILE A 129 1.47 15.93 4.09
CA ILE A 129 2.27 15.45 5.22
C ILE A 129 3.71 15.93 5.01
N LYS A 130 4.18 16.82 5.88
CA LYS A 130 5.48 17.51 5.74
C LYS A 130 6.65 16.56 5.48
N VAL A 131 6.78 15.53 6.28
CA VAL A 131 7.92 14.61 6.18
C VAL A 131 7.92 13.84 4.87
N ILE A 132 6.75 13.42 4.40
CA ILE A 132 6.61 12.71 3.13
C ILE A 132 6.92 13.64 1.96
N ASP A 133 6.28 14.79 1.91
CA ASP A 133 6.41 15.71 0.78
C ASP A 133 7.81 16.33 0.67
N LEU A 134 8.53 16.48 1.79
CA LEU A 134 9.89 17.01 1.78
C LEU A 134 10.93 15.93 1.44
N ILE A 135 10.89 14.79 2.14
CA ILE A 135 11.98 13.80 2.15
C ILE A 135 11.74 12.66 1.14
N CYS A 136 10.52 12.17 1.05
CA CYS A 136 10.17 11.03 0.21
C CYS A 136 8.90 11.30 -0.61
N PRO A 137 8.88 12.35 -1.45
CA PRO A 137 7.70 12.71 -2.22
C PRO A 137 7.22 11.57 -3.10
N PHE A 138 5.90 11.42 -3.19
CA PHE A 138 5.27 10.39 -4.00
C PHE A 138 5.19 10.83 -5.46
N ALA A 139 5.48 9.89 -6.36
CA ALA A 139 5.15 10.07 -7.76
C ALA A 139 3.66 9.79 -7.98
N ARG A 140 2.97 10.65 -8.72
CA ARG A 140 1.63 10.36 -9.20
C ARG A 140 1.69 9.17 -10.16
N GLY A 141 0.96 8.10 -9.82
CA GLY A 141 1.06 6.82 -10.52
C GLY A 141 2.28 5.98 -10.14
N GLY A 142 3.00 6.36 -9.09
CA GLY A 142 4.15 5.64 -8.58
C GLY A 142 3.79 4.57 -7.54
N LYS A 143 4.80 3.82 -7.17
CA LYS A 143 4.70 2.71 -6.21
C LYS A 143 5.50 3.05 -4.97
N VAL A 144 4.82 3.09 -3.84
CA VAL A 144 5.40 3.44 -2.54
C VAL A 144 5.42 2.20 -1.64
N GLY A 145 6.58 1.89 -1.10
CA GLY A 145 6.72 0.87 -0.06
C GLY A 145 6.61 1.52 1.32
N LEU A 146 5.71 1.00 2.15
CA LEU A 146 5.53 1.43 3.54
C LEU A 146 6.10 0.37 4.47
N PHE A 147 7.18 0.72 5.16
CA PHE A 147 7.88 -0.15 6.10
C PHE A 147 7.56 0.28 7.53
N GLY A 148 7.39 -0.67 8.41
CA GLY A 148 7.19 -0.38 9.82
C GLY A 148 6.70 -1.59 10.59
N GLY A 149 7.16 -1.70 11.83
CA GLY A 149 6.68 -2.71 12.77
C GLY A 149 5.27 -2.41 13.30
N ALA A 150 4.84 -3.20 14.27
CA ALA A 150 3.58 -2.95 14.94
C ALA A 150 3.63 -1.68 15.81
N GLY A 151 2.55 -0.93 15.86
CA GLY A 151 2.38 0.20 16.76
C GLY A 151 3.12 1.49 16.38
N VAL A 152 3.58 1.62 15.12
CA VAL A 152 4.27 2.83 14.63
C VAL A 152 3.35 3.80 13.89
N GLY A 153 2.04 3.56 13.87
CA GLY A 153 1.07 4.45 13.25
C GLY A 153 0.86 4.22 11.75
N LYS A 154 1.10 3.00 11.26
CA LYS A 154 0.88 2.65 9.85
C LYS A 154 -0.56 2.91 9.41
N THR A 155 -1.54 2.41 10.15
CA THR A 155 -2.97 2.56 9.83
C THR A 155 -3.39 4.03 9.84
N VAL A 156 -2.99 4.79 10.86
CA VAL A 156 -3.32 6.22 10.97
C VAL A 156 -2.75 7.01 9.80
N THR A 157 -1.52 6.70 9.38
CA THR A 157 -0.90 7.32 8.20
C THR A 157 -1.67 7.00 6.92
N MET A 158 -2.09 5.75 6.74
CA MET A 158 -2.91 5.35 5.59
C MET A 158 -4.26 6.09 5.58
N LEU A 159 -4.94 6.18 6.72
CA LEU A 159 -6.21 6.91 6.84
C LEU A 159 -6.05 8.38 6.48
N GLU A 160 -4.98 9.03 6.93
CA GLU A 160 -4.69 10.43 6.59
C GLU A 160 -4.43 10.63 5.10
N LEU A 161 -3.70 9.70 4.47
CA LEU A 161 -3.50 9.72 3.02
C LEU A 161 -4.83 9.57 2.26
N ILE A 162 -5.68 8.64 2.68
CA ILE A 162 -7.02 8.45 2.09
C ILE A 162 -7.83 9.74 2.19
N ARG A 163 -7.88 10.33 3.37
CA ARG A 163 -8.62 11.57 3.61
C ARG A 163 -8.09 12.72 2.74
N ASN A 164 -6.79 12.92 2.71
CA ASN A 164 -6.17 14.02 1.97
C ASN A 164 -6.36 13.86 0.47
N ILE A 165 -6.22 12.66 -0.07
CA ILE A 165 -6.49 12.40 -1.49
C ILE A 165 -7.97 12.62 -1.82
N ALA A 166 -8.87 12.19 -0.96
CA ALA A 166 -10.31 12.36 -1.21
C ALA A 166 -10.75 13.83 -1.21
N ILE A 167 -10.22 14.61 -0.28
CA ILE A 167 -10.66 16.02 -0.08
C ILE A 167 -9.87 16.98 -0.97
N GLU A 168 -8.55 16.85 -1.02
CA GLU A 168 -7.69 17.82 -1.71
C GLU A 168 -7.53 17.51 -3.21
N HIS A 169 -7.62 16.24 -3.60
CA HIS A 169 -7.44 15.82 -4.99
C HIS A 169 -8.71 15.23 -5.62
N SER A 170 -9.83 15.18 -4.91
CA SER A 170 -11.08 14.53 -5.35
C SER A 170 -10.88 13.08 -5.82
N GLY A 171 -9.90 12.41 -5.24
CA GLY A 171 -9.50 11.04 -5.58
C GLY A 171 -10.30 10.00 -4.82
N LEU A 172 -10.19 8.77 -5.28
CA LEU A 172 -10.78 7.60 -4.67
C LEU A 172 -9.69 6.64 -4.20
N SER A 173 -10.04 5.75 -3.29
CA SER A 173 -9.10 4.77 -2.76
C SER A 173 -9.67 3.36 -2.86
N VAL A 174 -8.76 2.39 -2.94
CA VAL A 174 -9.05 0.96 -2.83
C VAL A 174 -8.09 0.35 -1.82
N PHE A 175 -8.59 -0.43 -0.91
CA PHE A 175 -7.79 -1.15 0.06
C PHE A 175 -7.91 -2.66 -0.19
N ALA A 176 -6.79 -3.31 -0.45
CA ALA A 176 -6.67 -4.76 -0.59
C ALA A 176 -5.96 -5.35 0.63
N GLY A 177 -6.72 -5.97 1.51
CA GLY A 177 -6.20 -6.70 2.67
C GLY A 177 -5.80 -8.11 2.30
N VAL A 178 -4.49 -8.35 2.20
CA VAL A 178 -3.92 -9.64 1.78
C VAL A 178 -3.46 -10.43 2.99
N GLY A 179 -4.20 -11.46 3.34
CA GLY A 179 -3.88 -12.34 4.46
C GLY A 179 -3.91 -11.64 5.83
N GLU A 180 -4.67 -10.57 5.98
CA GLU A 180 -4.85 -9.86 7.24
C GLU A 180 -5.73 -10.64 8.21
N ARG A 181 -5.64 -10.29 9.49
CA ARG A 181 -6.56 -10.82 10.51
C ARG A 181 -7.94 -10.21 10.32
N THR A 182 -8.98 -11.00 10.55
CA THR A 182 -10.36 -10.54 10.48
C THR A 182 -10.63 -9.36 11.42
N SER A 183 -10.05 -9.39 12.64
CA SER A 183 -10.17 -8.30 13.60
C SER A 183 -9.55 -7.00 13.09
N GLU A 184 -8.35 -7.06 12.50
CA GLU A 184 -7.66 -5.88 11.95
C GLU A 184 -8.45 -5.26 10.78
N GLY A 185 -9.03 -6.09 9.92
CA GLY A 185 -9.90 -5.62 8.84
C GLY A 185 -11.17 -4.95 9.35
N ASN A 186 -11.76 -5.49 10.40
CA ASN A 186 -12.94 -4.93 11.04
C ASN A 186 -12.64 -3.60 11.74
N ASP A 187 -11.54 -3.54 12.48
CA ASP A 187 -11.09 -2.30 13.15
C ASP A 187 -10.83 -1.20 12.10
N PHE A 188 -10.16 -1.54 11.01
CA PHE A 188 -9.89 -0.60 9.91
C PHE A 188 -11.18 -0.05 9.27
N TYR A 189 -12.20 -0.89 9.11
CA TYR A 189 -13.50 -0.44 8.62
C TYR A 189 -14.14 0.60 9.52
N TYR A 190 -14.18 0.34 10.83
CA TYR A 190 -14.76 1.29 11.79
C TYR A 190 -13.94 2.58 11.90
N GLU A 191 -12.62 2.48 11.87
CA GLU A 191 -11.75 3.67 11.86
C GLU A 191 -12.02 4.56 10.65
N MET A 192 -12.29 3.98 9.47
CA MET A 192 -12.66 4.74 8.28
C MET A 192 -14.05 5.37 8.40
N GLU A 193 -14.99 4.66 9.00
CA GLU A 193 -16.33 5.20 9.25
C GLU A 193 -16.26 6.39 10.20
N GLU A 194 -15.50 6.27 11.29
CA GLU A 194 -15.27 7.35 12.26
C GLU A 194 -14.52 8.55 11.64
N ALA A 195 -13.56 8.29 10.77
CA ALA A 195 -12.82 9.33 10.05
C ALA A 195 -13.65 10.01 8.95
N GLY A 196 -14.84 9.49 8.63
CA GLY A 196 -15.74 10.05 7.61
C GLY A 196 -15.24 9.88 6.17
N VAL A 197 -14.41 8.87 5.90
CA VAL A 197 -13.83 8.61 4.58
C VAL A 197 -14.33 7.32 3.92
N LEU A 198 -15.22 6.60 4.60
CA LEU A 198 -15.72 5.30 4.12
C LEU A 198 -16.38 5.37 2.74
N ASP A 199 -17.06 6.46 2.41
CA ASP A 199 -17.72 6.69 1.13
C ASP A 199 -16.73 6.98 -0.03
N LYS A 200 -15.44 7.07 0.24
CA LYS A 200 -14.37 7.33 -0.72
C LYS A 200 -13.44 6.15 -0.97
N ILE A 201 -13.75 5.00 -0.39
CA ILE A 201 -12.90 3.81 -0.48
C ILE A 201 -13.70 2.54 -0.72
N SER A 202 -13.15 1.65 -1.55
CA SER A 202 -13.60 0.27 -1.71
C SER A 202 -12.66 -0.68 -0.99
N LEU A 203 -13.22 -1.67 -0.29
CA LEU A 203 -12.47 -2.61 0.54
C LEU A 203 -12.60 -4.02 0.00
N VAL A 204 -11.45 -4.69 -0.15
CA VAL A 204 -11.39 -6.09 -0.57
C VAL A 204 -10.53 -6.86 0.42
N PHE A 205 -11.07 -7.93 0.99
CA PHE A 205 -10.33 -8.76 1.95
C PHE A 205 -10.19 -10.20 1.48
N GLY A 206 -8.96 -10.70 1.50
CA GLY A 206 -8.60 -12.10 1.47
C GLY A 206 -7.89 -12.43 2.77
N GLN A 207 -8.64 -12.90 3.75
CA GLN A 207 -8.21 -12.99 5.15
C GLN A 207 -7.25 -14.17 5.39
N MET A 208 -6.58 -14.15 6.54
CA MET A 208 -5.56 -15.13 6.92
C MET A 208 -6.10 -16.57 6.98
N ASN A 209 -7.38 -16.74 7.33
CA ASN A 209 -8.03 -18.04 7.42
C ASN A 209 -8.59 -18.56 6.10
N GLU A 210 -8.53 -17.77 5.03
CA GLU A 210 -9.00 -18.19 3.71
C GLU A 210 -7.94 -19.02 2.97
N PRO A 211 -8.35 -19.87 2.02
CA PRO A 211 -7.42 -20.66 1.21
C PRO A 211 -6.37 -19.82 0.47
N PRO A 212 -5.22 -20.43 0.10
CA PRO A 212 -4.14 -19.68 -0.54
C PRO A 212 -4.54 -19.06 -1.89
N GLY A 213 -5.48 -19.63 -2.61
CA GLY A 213 -6.02 -19.05 -3.85
C GLY A 213 -6.68 -17.70 -3.61
N ASN A 214 -7.46 -17.56 -2.55
CA ASN A 214 -8.10 -16.30 -2.18
C ASN A 214 -7.06 -15.24 -1.85
N ARG A 215 -6.08 -15.57 -1.01
CA ARG A 215 -5.01 -14.64 -0.62
C ARG A 215 -4.09 -14.25 -1.78
N LEU A 216 -3.91 -15.12 -2.76
CA LEU A 216 -3.13 -14.83 -3.97
C LEU A 216 -3.87 -13.88 -4.92
N ARG A 217 -5.20 -13.97 -5.03
CA ARG A 217 -5.98 -13.21 -6.02
C ARG A 217 -6.59 -11.92 -5.49
N VAL A 218 -6.69 -11.75 -4.17
CA VAL A 218 -7.32 -10.56 -3.59
C VAL A 218 -6.64 -9.25 -3.99
N ALA A 219 -5.34 -9.23 -4.13
CA ALA A 219 -4.60 -8.05 -4.62
C ALA A 219 -4.99 -7.70 -6.06
N LEU A 220 -5.19 -8.68 -6.92
CA LEU A 220 -5.67 -8.48 -8.29
C LEU A 220 -7.12 -7.96 -8.32
N THR A 221 -7.95 -8.42 -7.41
CA THR A 221 -9.33 -7.92 -7.25
C THR A 221 -9.34 -6.45 -6.90
N GLY A 222 -8.56 -6.04 -5.90
CA GLY A 222 -8.41 -4.64 -5.52
C GLY A 222 -7.83 -3.79 -6.65
N LEU A 223 -6.81 -4.28 -7.33
CA LEU A 223 -6.21 -3.59 -8.47
C LEU A 223 -7.22 -3.39 -9.61
N THR A 224 -8.06 -4.37 -9.90
CA THR A 224 -9.09 -4.27 -10.94
C THR A 224 -10.11 -3.17 -10.60
N MET A 225 -10.53 -3.07 -9.34
CA MET A 225 -11.38 -1.95 -8.89
C MET A 225 -10.69 -0.60 -9.07
N ALA A 226 -9.42 -0.50 -8.71
CA ALA A 226 -8.64 0.72 -8.90
C ALA A 226 -8.47 1.09 -10.37
N GLU A 227 -8.27 0.11 -11.25
CA GLU A 227 -8.18 0.32 -12.69
C GLU A 227 -9.47 0.90 -13.27
N LYS A 228 -10.63 0.48 -12.79
CA LYS A 228 -11.90 1.07 -13.23
C LYS A 228 -11.98 2.55 -12.88
N PHE A 229 -11.67 2.92 -11.66
CA PHE A 229 -11.67 4.33 -11.24
C PHE A 229 -10.65 5.16 -12.04
N ARG A 230 -9.46 4.62 -12.30
CA ARG A 230 -8.46 5.27 -13.16
C ARG A 230 -9.00 5.48 -14.58
N ASP A 231 -9.59 4.46 -15.16
CA ASP A 231 -10.12 4.50 -16.53
C ASP A 231 -11.30 5.47 -16.65
N ASP A 232 -12.01 5.72 -15.54
CA ASP A 232 -13.06 6.75 -15.43
C ASP A 232 -12.50 8.16 -15.19
N GLY A 233 -11.18 8.34 -15.21
CA GLY A 233 -10.53 9.66 -15.10
C GLY A 233 -10.21 10.12 -13.70
N ARG A 234 -10.19 9.20 -12.72
CA ARG A 234 -9.88 9.52 -11.32
C ARG A 234 -8.41 9.31 -10.97
N ASP A 235 -7.96 10.04 -9.97
CA ASP A 235 -6.75 9.71 -9.24
C ASP A 235 -7.09 8.72 -8.14
N VAL A 236 -6.39 7.58 -8.13
CA VAL A 236 -6.69 6.47 -7.23
C VAL A 236 -5.49 6.17 -6.36
N LEU A 237 -5.73 5.99 -5.06
CA LEU A 237 -4.80 5.34 -4.16
C LEU A 237 -5.16 3.86 -4.01
N LEU A 238 -4.21 3.00 -4.29
CA LEU A 238 -4.33 1.57 -4.04
C LEU A 238 -3.45 1.17 -2.85
N PHE A 239 -4.06 0.73 -1.78
CA PHE A 239 -3.36 0.18 -0.62
C PHE A 239 -3.33 -1.34 -0.71
N VAL A 240 -2.16 -1.92 -0.52
CA VAL A 240 -1.97 -3.37 -0.43
C VAL A 240 -1.32 -3.70 0.92
N ASP A 241 -2.03 -4.31 1.79
CA ASP A 241 -1.53 -4.71 3.10
C ASP A 241 -1.70 -6.23 3.29
N ASN A 242 -0.68 -7.02 3.17
CA ASN A 242 0.67 -6.59 2.80
C ASN A 242 1.19 -7.42 1.61
N ILE A 243 2.08 -6.84 0.87
CA ILE A 243 2.63 -7.46 -0.35
C ILE A 243 3.44 -8.74 -0.10
N TYR A 244 4.04 -8.87 1.08
CA TYR A 244 4.76 -10.09 1.46
C TYR A 244 3.83 -11.31 1.54
N ARG A 245 2.62 -11.15 2.05
CA ARG A 245 1.62 -12.23 2.13
C ARG A 245 1.09 -12.62 0.76
N TYR A 246 1.06 -11.69 -0.20
CA TYR A 246 0.82 -12.00 -1.60
C TYR A 246 1.88 -12.97 -2.15
N THR A 247 3.15 -12.72 -1.89
CA THR A 247 4.23 -13.62 -2.32
C THR A 247 4.17 -14.97 -1.61
N LEU A 248 3.86 -15.01 -0.32
CA LEU A 248 3.68 -16.26 0.42
C LEU A 248 2.51 -17.10 -0.11
N ALA A 249 1.38 -16.48 -0.42
CA ALA A 249 0.24 -17.18 -1.03
C ALA A 249 0.64 -17.80 -2.37
N GLY A 250 1.43 -17.10 -3.16
CA GLY A 250 2.01 -17.63 -4.41
C GLY A 250 2.95 -18.82 -4.15
N THR A 251 3.73 -18.79 -3.10
CA THR A 251 4.59 -19.91 -2.68
C THR A 251 3.76 -21.13 -2.30
N GLU A 252 2.72 -20.96 -1.52
CA GLU A 252 1.80 -22.05 -1.13
C GLU A 252 1.11 -22.68 -2.35
N VAL A 253 0.59 -21.86 -3.24
CA VAL A 253 -0.04 -22.32 -4.49
C VAL A 253 0.95 -23.08 -5.36
N SER A 254 2.17 -22.57 -5.53
CA SER A 254 3.22 -23.20 -6.31
C SER A 254 3.60 -24.57 -5.75
N ALA A 255 3.71 -24.69 -4.43
CA ALA A 255 3.97 -25.96 -3.76
C ALA A 255 2.83 -26.97 -3.96
N LEU A 256 1.58 -26.52 -3.83
CA LEU A 256 0.40 -27.34 -4.08
C LEU A 256 0.30 -27.83 -5.54
N LEU A 257 0.74 -27.01 -6.49
CA LEU A 257 0.80 -27.39 -7.90
C LEU A 257 2.00 -28.31 -8.24
N GLY A 258 2.85 -28.61 -7.27
CA GLY A 258 4.00 -29.50 -7.45
C GLY A 258 5.16 -28.87 -8.22
N ARG A 259 5.28 -27.56 -8.27
CA ARG A 259 6.40 -26.88 -8.90
C ARG A 259 7.64 -26.99 -8.01
N MET A 260 8.81 -27.14 -8.65
CA MET A 260 10.08 -27.18 -7.93
C MET A 260 10.38 -25.79 -7.36
N PRO A 261 10.66 -25.68 -6.04
CA PRO A 261 10.97 -24.38 -5.45
C PRO A 261 12.31 -23.82 -5.95
N SER A 262 12.39 -22.51 -6.01
CA SER A 262 13.63 -21.77 -6.27
C SER A 262 14.46 -21.58 -4.99
N ALA A 263 15.45 -20.69 -5.03
CA ALA A 263 16.27 -20.36 -3.87
C ALA A 263 15.41 -19.95 -2.65
N VAL A 264 15.82 -20.40 -1.45
CA VAL A 264 15.16 -20.09 -0.17
C VAL A 264 13.70 -20.60 -0.08
N GLY A 265 13.27 -21.46 -1.01
CA GLY A 265 11.96 -22.10 -0.99
C GLY A 265 10.84 -21.32 -1.65
N TYR A 266 11.11 -20.17 -2.25
CA TYR A 266 10.10 -19.40 -3.00
C TYR A 266 9.74 -20.07 -4.33
N GLN A 267 8.59 -19.66 -4.88
CA GLN A 267 8.13 -20.10 -6.20
C GLN A 267 9.10 -19.64 -7.31
N PRO A 268 9.28 -20.45 -8.37
CA PRO A 268 10.12 -20.06 -9.50
C PRO A 268 9.52 -18.89 -10.30
N THR A 269 8.23 -18.64 -10.16
CA THR A 269 7.45 -17.59 -10.84
C THR A 269 7.33 -16.30 -10.02
N LEU A 270 8.09 -16.14 -8.94
CA LEU A 270 7.99 -14.98 -8.03
C LEU A 270 8.11 -13.63 -8.76
N ALA A 271 9.13 -13.47 -9.58
CA ALA A 271 9.36 -12.23 -10.32
C ALA A 271 8.26 -11.96 -11.34
N GLU A 272 7.75 -13.00 -12.01
CA GLU A 272 6.66 -12.89 -12.97
C GLU A 272 5.35 -12.48 -12.28
N GLU A 273 4.98 -13.15 -11.19
CA GLU A 273 3.78 -12.84 -10.42
C GLU A 273 3.81 -11.41 -9.87
N MET A 274 4.95 -10.98 -9.35
CA MET A 274 5.15 -9.62 -8.89
C MET A 274 5.06 -8.62 -10.06
N GLY A 275 5.67 -8.91 -11.18
CA GLY A 275 5.64 -8.08 -12.40
C GLY A 275 4.22 -7.91 -12.94
N VAL A 276 3.43 -8.97 -13.00
CA VAL A 276 2.02 -8.93 -13.45
C VAL A 276 1.20 -7.98 -12.58
N LEU A 277 1.39 -8.00 -11.27
CA LEU A 277 0.71 -7.08 -10.36
C LEU A 277 1.22 -5.64 -10.53
N GLN A 278 2.53 -5.45 -10.47
CA GLN A 278 3.14 -4.12 -10.38
C GLN A 278 3.04 -3.31 -11.67
N GLU A 279 3.17 -3.94 -12.83
CA GLU A 279 3.13 -3.25 -14.13
C GLU A 279 1.73 -2.70 -14.50
N ARG A 280 0.68 -3.20 -13.88
CA ARG A 280 -0.68 -2.68 -14.02
C ARG A 280 -0.89 -1.38 -13.24
N ILE A 281 -0.06 -1.14 -12.23
CA ILE A 281 -0.13 0.06 -11.37
C ILE A 281 0.64 1.18 -12.06
N THR A 282 -0.07 2.02 -12.79
CA THR A 282 0.55 3.07 -13.60
C THR A 282 -0.43 4.21 -13.89
N THR A 283 0.12 5.34 -14.35
CA THR A 283 -0.64 6.47 -14.87
C THR A 283 -0.91 6.30 -16.36
N THR A 284 -2.15 6.53 -16.75
CA THR A 284 -2.57 6.56 -18.15
C THR A 284 -3.07 7.95 -18.52
N LYS A 285 -3.39 8.15 -19.80
CA LYS A 285 -4.02 9.39 -20.29
C LYS A 285 -5.38 9.69 -19.61
N ALA A 286 -6.04 8.66 -19.08
CA ALA A 286 -7.34 8.80 -18.42
C ALA A 286 -7.21 9.22 -16.95
N GLY A 287 -6.34 8.57 -16.18
CA GLY A 287 -6.18 8.79 -14.75
C GLY A 287 -4.93 8.13 -14.20
N SER A 288 -4.81 8.07 -12.88
CA SER A 288 -3.64 7.51 -12.21
C SER A 288 -4.01 6.49 -11.12
N ILE A 289 -3.13 5.52 -10.92
CA ILE A 289 -3.10 4.67 -9.73
C ILE A 289 -1.76 4.88 -9.04
N THR A 290 -1.78 5.38 -7.83
CA THR A 290 -0.63 5.44 -6.93
C THR A 290 -0.79 4.36 -5.90
N SER A 291 0.18 3.47 -5.74
CA SER A 291 0.09 2.40 -4.74
C SER A 291 0.91 2.69 -3.49
N VAL A 292 0.34 2.34 -2.35
CA VAL A 292 1.03 2.27 -1.07
C VAL A 292 0.97 0.82 -0.62
N GLN A 293 2.12 0.17 -0.61
CA GLN A 293 2.25 -1.26 -0.35
C GLN A 293 2.97 -1.45 0.99
N ALA A 294 2.29 -2.03 1.96
CA ALA A 294 2.95 -2.43 3.19
C ALA A 294 3.90 -3.60 2.89
N VAL A 295 5.16 -3.42 3.25
CA VAL A 295 6.21 -4.41 3.02
C VAL A 295 6.71 -4.94 4.35
N TYR A 296 6.68 -6.25 4.51
CA TYR A 296 7.31 -6.94 5.62
C TYR A 296 8.64 -7.53 5.15
N VAL A 297 9.67 -7.34 5.95
CA VAL A 297 11.02 -7.84 5.67
C VAL A 297 11.32 -8.96 6.68
N PRO A 298 11.35 -10.23 6.25
CA PRO A 298 11.63 -11.35 7.14
C PRO A 298 13.01 -11.22 7.78
N ALA A 299 13.08 -11.32 9.11
CA ALA A 299 14.33 -11.23 9.88
C ALA A 299 15.18 -9.99 9.58
N ASP A 300 14.54 -8.89 9.12
CA ASP A 300 15.21 -7.66 8.68
C ASP A 300 16.25 -7.87 7.56
N ASP A 301 16.11 -8.97 6.81
CA ASP A 301 17.00 -9.31 5.69
C ASP A 301 16.45 -8.77 4.36
N LEU A 302 16.98 -7.63 3.93
CA LEU A 302 16.63 -6.99 2.66
C LEU A 302 17.08 -7.80 1.43
N THR A 303 17.91 -8.81 1.62
CA THR A 303 18.36 -9.69 0.52
C THR A 303 17.45 -10.89 0.29
N ASP A 304 16.46 -11.10 1.17
CA ASP A 304 15.43 -12.11 0.96
C ASP A 304 14.73 -11.89 -0.38
N PRO A 305 14.47 -12.94 -1.19
CA PRO A 305 13.92 -12.79 -2.53
C PRO A 305 12.60 -12.03 -2.61
N SER A 306 11.72 -12.13 -1.62
CA SER A 306 10.43 -11.44 -1.64
C SER A 306 10.58 -9.92 -1.53
N PRO A 307 11.18 -9.35 -0.47
CA PRO A 307 11.42 -7.92 -0.41
C PRO A 307 12.33 -7.44 -1.54
N ALA A 308 13.38 -8.15 -1.91
CA ALA A 308 14.27 -7.76 -3.00
C ALA A 308 13.54 -7.59 -4.34
N THR A 309 12.64 -8.51 -4.67
CA THR A 309 11.82 -8.42 -5.88
C THR A 309 10.83 -7.26 -5.80
N THR A 310 10.24 -7.01 -4.65
CA THR A 310 9.32 -5.89 -4.41
C THR A 310 10.04 -4.55 -4.56
N PHE A 311 11.23 -4.40 -3.96
CA PHE A 311 12.02 -3.16 -4.03
C PHE A 311 12.37 -2.74 -5.45
N ALA A 312 12.57 -3.69 -6.36
CA ALA A 312 12.87 -3.40 -7.77
C ALA A 312 11.76 -2.59 -8.46
N HIS A 313 10.52 -2.66 -7.96
CA HIS A 313 9.36 -1.96 -8.51
C HIS A 313 9.04 -0.64 -7.80
N LEU A 314 9.59 -0.39 -6.60
CA LEU A 314 9.24 0.78 -5.81
C LEU A 314 9.93 2.05 -6.29
N ASP A 315 9.16 3.14 -6.31
CA ASP A 315 9.65 4.50 -6.62
C ASP A 315 10.03 5.26 -5.36
N SER A 316 9.35 4.99 -4.26
CA SER A 316 9.58 5.62 -2.96
C SER A 316 9.46 4.62 -1.83
N THR A 317 10.18 4.85 -0.75
CA THR A 317 10.09 4.08 0.48
C THR A 317 9.85 5.01 1.66
N VAL A 318 8.83 4.69 2.45
CA VAL A 318 8.50 5.38 3.71
C VAL A 318 8.75 4.42 4.85
N THR A 319 9.70 4.73 5.71
CA THR A 319 10.05 3.92 6.86
C THR A 319 9.46 4.53 8.13
N LEU A 320 8.54 3.83 8.77
CA LEU A 320 8.01 4.19 10.08
C LEU A 320 8.86 3.55 11.15
N SER A 321 9.43 4.36 12.03
CA SER A 321 10.43 3.95 13.02
C SER A 321 9.90 4.04 14.45
N ARG A 322 10.14 2.99 15.23
CA ARG A 322 9.84 3.00 16.67
C ARG A 322 10.70 4.03 17.41
N ALA A 323 11.94 4.22 16.99
CA ALA A 323 12.83 5.23 17.58
C ALA A 323 12.25 6.65 17.45
N ILE A 324 11.56 6.95 16.35
CA ILE A 324 10.86 8.22 16.16
C ILE A 324 9.61 8.29 17.05
N THR A 325 8.86 7.18 17.16
CA THR A 325 7.71 7.07 18.07
C THR A 325 8.11 7.31 19.52
N ASP A 326 9.24 6.77 19.96
CA ASP A 326 9.75 6.93 21.33
C ASP A 326 10.11 8.40 21.66
N LEU A 327 10.36 9.21 20.63
CA LEU A 327 10.53 10.67 20.78
C LEU A 327 9.19 11.43 20.80
N GLY A 328 8.07 10.73 20.65
CA GLY A 328 6.74 11.34 20.60
C GLY A 328 6.44 12.06 19.28
N ILE A 329 7.19 11.78 18.22
CA ILE A 329 7.03 12.42 16.91
C ILE A 329 6.09 11.58 16.04
N TYR A 330 4.99 12.18 15.61
CA TYR A 330 4.00 11.58 14.73
C TYR A 330 3.70 12.51 13.54
N PRO A 331 3.65 11.99 12.28
CA PRO A 331 3.89 10.59 11.90
C PRO A 331 5.34 10.15 12.16
N ALA A 332 5.51 8.89 12.51
CA ALA A 332 6.82 8.33 12.90
C ALA A 332 7.70 7.98 11.71
N VAL A 333 7.66 8.77 10.66
CA VAL A 333 8.48 8.58 9.44
C VAL A 333 9.92 8.96 9.75
N ASP A 334 10.82 8.03 9.48
CA ASP A 334 12.26 8.28 9.62
C ASP A 334 12.78 9.04 8.40
N PRO A 335 13.20 10.28 8.54
CA PRO A 335 13.68 11.10 7.42
C PRO A 335 15.03 10.68 6.86
N LEU A 336 15.80 9.87 7.59
CA LEU A 336 17.10 9.35 7.15
C LEU A 336 16.99 8.02 6.42
N ASP A 337 16.00 7.19 6.78
CA ASP A 337 15.77 5.87 6.18
C ASP A 337 14.71 5.87 5.07
N SER A 338 14.00 6.98 4.88
CA SER A 338 13.01 7.13 3.83
C SER A 338 13.62 7.74 2.58
N THR A 339 13.24 7.24 1.41
CA THR A 339 13.81 7.67 0.13
C THR A 339 12.75 7.82 -0.96
N SER A 340 13.05 8.61 -1.98
CA SER A 340 12.21 8.72 -3.18
C SER A 340 13.06 9.04 -4.41
N ARG A 341 12.72 8.41 -5.53
CA ARG A 341 13.27 8.77 -6.84
C ARG A 341 12.79 10.14 -7.32
N GLN A 342 11.68 10.62 -6.75
CA GLN A 342 11.15 11.96 -7.08
C GLN A 342 11.95 13.09 -6.40
N LEU A 343 12.78 12.79 -5.41
CA LEU A 343 13.67 13.76 -4.80
C LEU A 343 14.89 14.01 -5.70
N ASP A 344 14.63 14.69 -6.80
CA ASP A 344 15.59 15.06 -7.85
C ASP A 344 15.38 16.53 -8.24
N PRO A 345 16.43 17.33 -8.41
CA PRO A 345 16.31 18.74 -8.77
C PRO A 345 15.48 19.00 -10.03
N LEU A 346 15.47 18.05 -10.98
CA LEU A 346 14.69 18.16 -12.22
C LEU A 346 13.19 17.92 -12.01
N VAL A 347 12.80 17.28 -10.91
CA VAL A 347 11.40 16.97 -10.59
C VAL A 347 10.82 17.95 -9.60
N VAL A 348 11.47 18.11 -8.44
CA VAL A 348 10.96 18.95 -7.34
C VAL A 348 11.48 20.38 -7.36
N GLY A 349 12.50 20.66 -8.17
CA GLY A 349 13.20 21.92 -8.21
C GLY A 349 14.43 21.94 -7.29
N GLU A 350 15.36 22.83 -7.58
CA GLU A 350 16.62 22.94 -6.84
C GLU A 350 16.43 23.35 -5.37
N GLU A 351 15.50 24.27 -5.11
CA GLU A 351 15.24 24.74 -3.74
C GLU A 351 14.75 23.62 -2.85
N HIS A 352 13.73 22.87 -3.28
CA HIS A 352 13.22 21.73 -2.52
C HIS A 352 14.31 20.68 -2.28
N TYR A 353 15.02 20.32 -3.34
CA TYR A 353 16.10 19.33 -3.26
C TYR A 353 17.18 19.74 -2.25
N ASN A 354 17.66 21.00 -2.33
CA ASN A 354 18.71 21.50 -1.45
C ASN A 354 18.24 21.55 0.01
N VAL A 355 17.01 21.98 0.27
CA VAL A 355 16.44 22.01 1.63
C VAL A 355 16.34 20.60 2.20
N ALA A 356 15.85 19.63 1.41
CA ALA A 356 15.76 18.23 1.85
C ALA A 356 17.14 17.64 2.16
N GLN A 357 18.13 17.89 1.31
CA GLN A 357 19.50 17.43 1.55
C GLN A 357 20.10 18.06 2.81
N GLU A 358 19.91 19.35 3.02
CA GLU A 358 20.40 20.03 4.20
C GLU A 358 19.72 19.54 5.49
N VAL A 359 18.41 19.30 5.46
CA VAL A 359 17.68 18.68 6.58
C VAL A 359 18.28 17.33 6.92
N GLN A 360 18.51 16.47 5.94
CA GLN A 360 19.10 15.15 6.16
C GLN A 360 20.52 15.23 6.72
N GLN A 361 21.34 16.16 6.22
CA GLN A 361 22.70 16.37 6.73
C GLN A 361 22.69 16.84 8.18
N VAL A 362 21.84 17.79 8.52
CA VAL A 362 21.69 18.31 9.89
C VAL A 362 21.25 17.19 10.85
N LEU A 363 20.25 16.39 10.46
CA LEU A 363 19.78 15.29 11.28
C LEU A 363 20.83 14.17 11.42
N GLN A 364 21.55 13.87 10.36
CA GLN A 364 22.65 12.89 10.39
C GLN A 364 23.76 13.35 11.34
N ARG A 365 24.17 14.59 11.24
CA ARG A 365 25.20 15.17 12.14
C ARG A 365 24.72 15.18 13.58
N TYR A 366 23.46 15.51 13.81
CA TYR A 366 22.87 15.45 15.15
C TYR A 366 22.88 14.03 15.73
N GLN A 367 22.58 13.04 14.92
CA GLN A 367 22.66 11.63 15.35
C GLN A 367 24.07 11.25 15.77
N GLU A 368 25.10 11.65 15.04
CA GLU A 368 26.50 11.42 15.40
C GLU A 368 26.89 12.12 16.72
N LEU A 369 26.39 13.35 16.94
CA LEU A 369 26.68 14.11 18.15
C LEU A 369 25.93 13.61 19.38
N ARG A 370 24.83 12.85 19.21
CA ARG A 370 24.02 12.35 20.35
C ARG A 370 24.84 11.54 21.34
N ASP A 371 25.72 10.68 20.85
CA ASP A 371 26.54 9.82 21.70
C ASP A 371 27.55 10.68 22.48
N ILE A 372 28.11 11.70 21.86
CA ILE A 372 29.02 12.64 22.51
C ILE A 372 28.26 13.44 23.58
N ILE A 373 27.07 13.93 23.28
CA ILE A 373 26.21 14.66 24.22
C ILE A 373 25.83 13.80 25.41
N ALA A 374 25.52 12.52 25.19
CA ALA A 374 25.13 11.60 26.24
C ALA A 374 26.27 11.28 27.23
N ILE A 375 27.51 11.29 26.76
CA ILE A 375 28.71 10.97 27.57
C ILE A 375 29.32 12.22 28.19
N LEU A 376 29.51 13.27 27.42
CA LEU A 376 30.27 14.47 27.80
C LEU A 376 29.43 15.70 28.12
N GLY A 377 28.16 15.69 27.69
CA GLY A 377 27.25 16.86 27.80
C GLY A 377 27.37 17.84 26.66
N MET A 378 26.44 18.78 26.60
CA MET A 378 26.38 19.83 25.53
C MET A 378 27.56 20.84 25.60
N ASP A 379 28.13 21.06 26.79
CA ASP A 379 29.14 22.10 27.00
C ASP A 379 30.45 21.77 26.28
N GLU A 380 30.72 20.50 26.00
CA GLU A 380 31.92 20.05 25.30
C GLU A 380 31.87 20.20 23.77
N LEU A 381 30.69 20.58 23.23
CA LEU A 381 30.54 20.82 21.80
C LEU A 381 31.07 22.20 21.40
N SER A 382 31.55 22.32 20.15
CA SER A 382 31.83 23.60 19.55
C SER A 382 30.54 24.45 19.43
N GLU A 383 30.69 25.78 19.35
CA GLU A 383 29.52 26.66 19.19
C GLU A 383 28.73 26.36 17.89
N GLU A 384 29.44 25.97 16.83
CA GLU A 384 28.80 25.53 15.58
C GLU A 384 27.97 24.25 15.78
N ASP A 385 28.53 23.28 16.47
CA ASP A 385 27.81 22.03 16.77
C ASP A 385 26.62 22.25 17.73
N LYS A 386 26.76 23.13 18.71
CA LYS A 386 25.64 23.53 19.61
C LYS A 386 24.51 24.13 18.81
N GLN A 387 24.80 25.07 17.92
CA GLN A 387 23.79 25.69 17.08
C GLN A 387 23.11 24.68 16.15
N LEU A 388 23.90 23.78 15.54
CA LEU A 388 23.38 22.70 14.72
C LEU A 388 22.43 21.79 15.51
N VAL A 389 22.78 21.42 16.73
CA VAL A 389 21.94 20.58 17.60
C VAL A 389 20.62 21.28 17.93
N TYR A 390 20.63 22.57 18.26
CA TYR A 390 19.41 23.31 18.53
C TYR A 390 18.49 23.38 17.32
N ARG A 391 19.04 23.65 16.14
CA ARG A 391 18.27 23.64 14.88
C ARG A 391 17.78 22.25 14.51
N ALA A 392 18.60 21.22 14.69
CA ALA A 392 18.24 19.83 14.43
C ALA A 392 17.04 19.36 15.30
N ARG A 393 17.02 19.73 16.56
CA ARG A 393 15.90 19.44 17.46
C ARG A 393 14.61 20.12 17.01
N LYS A 394 14.69 21.37 16.57
CA LYS A 394 13.56 22.11 16.02
C LYS A 394 13.05 21.46 14.74
N VAL A 395 13.94 21.10 13.82
CA VAL A 395 13.62 20.38 12.58
C VAL A 395 12.93 19.04 12.89
N GLN A 396 13.47 18.28 13.82
CA GLN A 396 12.92 16.99 14.22
C GLN A 396 11.51 17.12 14.80
N LYS A 397 11.28 18.07 15.70
CA LYS A 397 9.96 18.34 16.25
C LYS A 397 8.99 18.89 15.20
N PHE A 398 9.48 19.69 14.26
CA PHE A 398 8.68 20.26 13.19
C PHE A 398 8.18 19.22 12.18
N PHE A 399 8.81 18.07 12.09
CA PHE A 399 8.28 16.93 11.32
C PHE A 399 7.00 16.36 11.94
N SER A 400 6.75 16.55 13.21
CA SER A 400 5.48 16.17 13.81
C SER A 400 4.34 17.04 13.26
N GLN A 401 3.19 16.44 13.04
CA GLN A 401 2.06 17.09 12.42
C GLN A 401 0.75 16.50 12.96
N PRO A 402 -0.23 17.32 13.34
CA PRO A 402 -1.54 16.81 13.74
C PRO A 402 -2.30 16.32 12.51
N PHE A 403 -2.88 15.14 12.61
CA PHE A 403 -3.70 14.54 11.56
C PHE A 403 -5.18 14.80 11.80
N PHE A 404 -5.93 15.00 10.71
CA PHE A 404 -7.37 15.16 10.76
C PHE A 404 -8.06 13.91 11.32
N VAL A 405 -7.58 12.73 10.92
CA VAL A 405 -8.14 11.45 11.39
C VAL A 405 -7.86 11.15 12.86
N ALA A 406 -6.95 11.88 13.47
CA ALA A 406 -6.59 11.73 14.88
C ALA A 406 -7.14 12.85 15.80
N GLU A 407 -7.88 13.80 15.26
CA GLU A 407 -8.41 14.97 16.03
C GLU A 407 -9.16 14.55 17.30
N GLN A 408 -10.03 13.55 17.18
CA GLN A 408 -10.84 13.08 18.31
C GLN A 408 -10.02 12.41 19.42
N PHE A 409 -8.83 11.90 19.12
CA PHE A 409 -7.95 11.24 20.09
C PHE A 409 -6.95 12.22 20.71
N THR A 410 -6.46 13.16 19.92
CA THR A 410 -5.39 14.09 20.32
C THR A 410 -5.91 15.42 20.83
N GLY A 411 -7.14 15.80 20.43
CA GLY A 411 -7.71 17.12 20.69
C GLY A 411 -7.08 18.25 19.87
N ASN A 412 -6.17 17.93 18.96
CA ASN A 412 -5.53 18.90 18.08
C ASN A 412 -6.20 18.88 16.70
N SER A 413 -6.52 20.06 16.17
CA SER A 413 -7.01 20.17 14.80
C SER A 413 -5.98 19.68 13.80
N GLY A 414 -6.40 18.84 12.87
CA GLY A 414 -5.56 18.36 11.77
C GLY A 414 -5.08 19.50 10.87
N LYS A 415 -3.95 19.27 10.23
CA LYS A 415 -3.33 20.23 9.31
C LYS A 415 -2.92 19.53 8.02
N PHE A 416 -3.28 20.16 6.91
CA PHE A 416 -2.71 19.89 5.59
C PHE A 416 -1.68 20.97 5.30
N VAL A 417 -0.43 20.59 5.05
CA VAL A 417 0.63 21.54 4.75
C VAL A 417 1.06 21.34 3.30
N SER A 418 0.96 22.37 2.48
CA SER A 418 1.38 22.31 1.10
C SER A 418 2.90 22.05 0.99
N ARG A 419 3.32 21.45 -0.11
CA ARG A 419 4.74 21.20 -0.38
C ARG A 419 5.56 22.51 -0.39
N GLU A 420 5.01 23.56 -0.98
CA GLU A 420 5.62 24.89 -1.01
C GLU A 420 5.83 25.44 0.40
N ASP A 421 4.81 25.42 1.24
CA ASP A 421 4.90 25.86 2.63
C ASP A 421 5.85 25.02 3.46
N THR A 422 5.89 23.71 3.22
CA THR A 422 6.83 22.79 3.87
C THR A 422 8.27 23.16 3.54
N VAL A 423 8.61 23.34 2.28
CA VAL A 423 9.96 23.72 1.84
C VAL A 423 10.36 25.07 2.40
N ARG A 424 9.49 26.06 2.31
CA ARG A 424 9.71 27.41 2.85
C ARG A 424 9.94 27.39 4.36
N SER A 425 9.13 26.64 5.08
CA SER A 425 9.22 26.56 6.54
C SER A 425 10.51 25.90 7.01
N PHE A 426 10.89 24.79 6.43
CA PHE A 426 12.14 24.10 6.79
C PHE A 426 13.38 24.94 6.40
N LYS A 427 13.35 25.60 5.25
CA LYS A 427 14.41 26.51 4.84
C LYS A 427 14.63 27.62 5.86
N ALA A 428 13.57 28.26 6.30
CA ALA A 428 13.64 29.33 7.29
C ALA A 428 14.21 28.85 8.65
N ILE A 429 13.85 27.63 9.08
CA ILE A 429 14.42 27.04 10.30
C ILE A 429 15.93 26.79 10.13
N LEU A 430 16.35 26.25 8.99
CA LEU A 430 17.77 25.97 8.70
C LEU A 430 18.61 27.25 8.60
N GLU A 431 18.04 28.30 8.03
CA GLU A 431 18.71 29.62 7.92
C GLU A 431 18.78 30.40 9.24
N GLY A 432 18.12 29.89 10.29
CA GLY A 432 18.17 30.46 11.63
C GLY A 432 17.21 31.62 11.89
N GLU A 433 16.23 31.85 11.02
CA GLU A 433 15.24 32.92 11.20
C GLU A 433 14.40 32.75 12.49
N TYR A 434 14.32 31.54 13.01
CA TYR A 434 13.53 31.19 14.20
C TYR A 434 14.37 30.60 15.33
N ASP A 435 15.66 30.91 15.37
CA ASP A 435 16.57 30.45 16.44
C ASP A 435 16.13 30.93 17.84
N ASP A 436 15.44 32.05 17.91
CA ASP A 436 14.94 32.64 19.15
C ASP A 436 13.67 31.99 19.70
N LEU A 437 12.97 31.18 18.89
CA LEU A 437 11.76 30.52 19.32
C LEU A 437 12.08 29.26 20.16
N PRO A 438 11.27 28.95 21.17
CA PRO A 438 11.43 27.73 21.96
C PRO A 438 11.21 26.49 21.10
N GLU A 439 11.93 25.44 21.38
CA GLU A 439 11.87 24.15 20.66
C GLU A 439 10.45 23.55 20.64
N ASP A 440 9.71 23.68 21.75
CA ASP A 440 8.35 23.14 21.88
C ASP A 440 7.31 23.84 20.99
N ALA A 441 7.61 25.03 20.49
CA ALA A 441 6.74 25.71 19.53
C ALA A 441 6.64 24.98 18.18
N PHE A 442 7.64 24.18 17.86
CA PHE A 442 7.69 23.42 16.59
C PHE A 442 7.01 22.04 16.68
N TYR A 443 6.56 21.65 17.86
CA TYR A 443 5.95 20.34 18.10
C TYR A 443 4.45 20.33 17.75
N MET A 444 4.02 19.34 16.94
CA MET A 444 2.62 19.12 16.55
C MET A 444 1.94 20.38 16.00
N VAL A 445 2.55 20.97 15.01
CA VAL A 445 2.05 22.15 14.30
C VAL A 445 1.98 21.87 12.79
N GLY A 446 1.26 22.71 12.06
CA GLY A 446 1.22 22.68 10.60
C GLY A 446 2.42 23.39 9.97
N GLY A 447 2.23 24.57 9.39
CA GLY A 447 3.30 25.39 8.86
C GLY A 447 4.03 26.18 9.93
N ILE A 448 5.02 26.99 9.49
CA ILE A 448 5.84 27.79 10.41
C ILE A 448 5.02 28.86 11.12
N GLU A 449 3.96 29.36 10.50
CA GLU A 449 3.05 30.34 11.09
C GLU A 449 2.39 29.79 12.37
N ASP A 450 2.01 28.51 12.37
CA ASP A 450 1.45 27.84 13.55
C ASP A 450 2.48 27.76 14.69
N ALA A 451 3.76 27.53 14.35
CA ALA A 451 4.84 27.53 15.34
C ALA A 451 5.06 28.92 15.96
N ILE A 452 4.98 29.98 15.15
CA ILE A 452 5.09 31.36 15.62
C ILE A 452 3.94 31.69 16.59
N GLU A 453 2.69 31.34 16.23
CA GLU A 453 1.54 31.57 17.10
C GLU A 453 1.65 30.76 18.39
N LYS A 454 2.06 29.50 18.31
CA LYS A 454 2.27 28.65 19.50
C LYS A 454 3.34 29.20 20.44
N ALA A 455 4.42 29.78 19.89
CA ALA A 455 5.48 30.39 20.67
C ALA A 455 4.99 31.57 21.52
N LYS A 456 3.94 32.28 21.08
CA LYS A 456 3.33 33.38 21.86
C LYS A 456 2.59 32.89 23.11
N THR A 457 2.23 31.61 23.16
CA THR A 457 1.47 31.01 24.26
C THR A 457 2.34 30.19 25.22
N LEU A 458 3.60 29.96 24.86
CA LEU A 458 4.60 29.27 25.69
C LEU A 458 5.40 30.28 26.53
#